data_63fc45d7c997ac8b47520afe68abd02e
#
_entry.id   63fc45d7c997ac8b47520afe68abd02e
#
_cell.length_a   1.000
_cell.length_b   1.000
_cell.length_c   1.000
_cell.angle_alpha   90.00
_cell.angle_beta   90.00
_cell.angle_gamma   90.00
#
_symmetry.space_group_name_H-M   'P 1'
#
loop_
_entity.id
_entity.type
_entity.pdbx_description
1 polymer ?
#
loop_
_entity_poly.entity_id
_entity_poly.type
_entity_poly.pdbx_seq_one_letter_code
_entity_poly.pdbx_strand_id
1 'polypeptide(L)'
;VPTPSENPFEVWVSSLERRQLSDLTFSEVRRALTALSSLYVERRERLESGAALEGKGKRAAFALFYGPIHFLTTQGVIRGLRIASNTPRRILDLGCGTGVAGAAWALECERRPELIGVDQSGWAVDEARWTYSELKLRGHVKRGELSSLEQTVSSDAVIAAFTVNELNPQARGSLLGELLERARQGSAVLVVEPIARRGFPWWKEW
;
A
#
# COMPACT_ATOMS: atom_id res chain seq x y z
N VAL A 1 15.37 27.93 19.80
CA VAL A 1 14.09 27.23 19.64
C VAL A 1 14.27 26.27 18.50
N PRO A 2 14.17 24.92 18.68
CA PRO A 2 14.26 24.00 17.56
C PRO A 2 13.12 24.33 16.60
N THR A 3 13.44 24.50 15.32
CA THR A 3 12.46 24.56 14.24
C THR A 3 11.55 23.32 14.32
N PRO A 4 10.23 23.46 14.18
CA PRO A 4 9.33 22.32 14.12
C PRO A 4 9.87 21.39 13.02
N SER A 5 10.17 20.14 13.35
CA SER A 5 10.56 19.17 12.33
C SER A 5 9.39 19.06 11.35
N GLU A 6 9.64 19.38 10.10
CA GLU A 6 8.61 19.26 9.05
C GLU A 6 8.01 17.85 9.11
N ASN A 7 6.68 17.78 9.06
CA ASN A 7 5.96 16.51 9.08
C ASN A 7 6.36 15.69 7.84
N PRO A 8 6.97 14.51 7.99
CA PRO A 8 7.44 13.72 6.85
C PRO A 8 6.36 13.44 5.80
N PHE A 9 5.10 13.31 6.23
CA PHE A 9 3.96 13.13 5.34
C PHE A 9 3.71 14.37 4.46
N GLU A 10 3.74 15.58 5.03
CA GLU A 10 3.51 16.82 4.29
C GLU A 10 4.64 17.09 3.27
N VAL A 11 5.87 16.83 3.66
CA VAL A 11 7.03 16.93 2.76
C VAL A 11 6.89 15.94 1.61
N TRP A 12 6.53 14.69 1.90
CA TRP A 12 6.31 13.66 0.89
C TRP A 12 5.17 14.04 -0.07
N VAL A 13 4.03 14.53 0.43
CA VAL A 13 2.89 14.96 -0.41
C VAL A 13 3.33 16.10 -1.35
N SER A 14 4.03 17.10 -0.84
CA SER A 14 4.53 18.22 -1.66
C SER A 14 5.51 17.76 -2.75
N SER A 15 6.35 16.77 -2.46
CA SER A 15 7.26 16.17 -3.44
C SER A 15 6.53 15.33 -4.46
N LEU A 16 5.50 14.60 -4.01
CA LEU A 16 4.62 13.80 -4.86
C LEU A 16 3.86 14.67 -5.87
N GLU A 17 3.33 15.82 -5.42
CA GLU A 17 2.68 16.79 -6.30
C GLU A 17 3.63 17.29 -7.38
N ARG A 18 4.82 17.76 -7.01
CA ARG A 18 5.83 18.22 -7.96
C ARG A 18 6.20 17.14 -8.98
N ARG A 19 6.33 15.90 -8.53
CA ARG A 19 6.68 14.75 -9.36
C ARG A 19 5.58 14.42 -10.37
N GLN A 20 4.33 14.29 -9.92
CA GLN A 20 3.23 13.83 -10.75
C GLN A 20 2.67 14.94 -11.66
N LEU A 21 2.83 16.19 -11.29
CA LEU A 21 2.38 17.34 -12.07
C LEU A 21 3.52 17.97 -12.94
N SER A 22 4.68 17.31 -13.05
CA SER A 22 5.75 17.79 -13.94
C SER A 22 5.31 17.81 -15.42
N ASP A 23 4.53 16.81 -15.83
CA ASP A 23 4.11 16.62 -17.22
C ASP A 23 2.57 16.65 -17.41
N LEU A 24 1.83 16.85 -16.33
CA LEU A 24 0.37 16.81 -16.32
C LEU A 24 -0.20 18.02 -15.61
N THR A 25 -1.29 18.55 -16.13
CA THR A 25 -2.08 19.57 -15.43
C THR A 25 -2.99 18.94 -14.39
N PHE A 26 -3.32 19.67 -13.33
CA PHE A 26 -4.29 19.23 -12.33
C PHE A 26 -5.65 18.85 -12.94
N SER A 27 -6.09 19.55 -13.99
CA SER A 27 -7.33 19.25 -14.70
C SER A 27 -7.31 17.88 -15.39
N GLU A 28 -6.17 17.48 -15.96
CA GLU A 28 -6.00 16.16 -16.57
C GLU A 28 -6.02 15.06 -15.51
N VAL A 29 -5.33 15.28 -14.39
CA VAL A 29 -5.32 14.33 -13.26
C VAL A 29 -6.72 14.20 -12.66
N ARG A 30 -7.46 15.28 -12.48
CA ARG A 30 -8.84 15.25 -11.97
C ARG A 30 -9.78 14.47 -12.89
N ARG A 31 -9.70 14.64 -14.21
CA ARG A 31 -10.47 13.85 -15.18
C ARG A 31 -10.12 12.36 -15.10
N ALA A 32 -8.83 12.07 -14.98
CA ALA A 32 -8.37 10.68 -14.83
C ALA A 32 -8.82 10.07 -13.50
N LEU A 33 -8.88 10.84 -12.40
CA LEU A 33 -9.41 10.41 -11.12
C LEU A 33 -10.88 10.00 -11.21
N THR A 34 -11.72 10.80 -11.91
CA THR A 34 -13.13 10.45 -12.12
C THR A 34 -13.27 9.12 -12.86
N ALA A 35 -12.48 8.92 -13.93
CA ALA A 35 -12.47 7.67 -14.68
C ALA A 35 -11.96 6.49 -13.83
N LEU A 36 -10.95 6.70 -13.00
CA LEU A 36 -10.40 5.68 -12.10
C LEU A 36 -11.40 5.30 -11.02
N SER A 37 -12.05 6.28 -10.39
CA SER A 37 -13.08 6.06 -9.36
C SER A 37 -14.26 5.24 -9.89
N SER A 38 -14.75 5.54 -11.12
CA SER A 38 -15.81 4.74 -11.75
C SER A 38 -15.38 3.28 -11.96
N LEU A 39 -14.11 3.03 -12.30
CA LEU A 39 -13.59 1.66 -12.42
C LEU A 39 -13.59 0.92 -11.08
N TYR A 40 -13.18 1.57 -10.00
CA TYR A 40 -13.17 0.95 -8.67
C TYR A 40 -14.57 0.71 -8.10
N VAL A 41 -15.54 1.53 -8.46
CA VAL A 41 -16.93 1.42 -7.96
C VAL A 41 -17.78 0.50 -8.83
N GLU A 42 -17.70 0.61 -10.16
CA GLU A 42 -18.66 0.01 -11.09
C GLU A 42 -18.15 -1.25 -11.79
N ARG A 43 -16.81 -1.45 -11.88
CA ARG A 43 -16.21 -2.49 -12.74
C ARG A 43 -15.06 -3.22 -12.07
N ARG A 44 -15.25 -3.68 -10.84
CA ARG A 44 -14.23 -4.41 -10.07
C ARG A 44 -13.67 -5.63 -10.79
N GLU A 45 -14.48 -6.33 -11.58
CA GLU A 45 -14.05 -7.48 -12.37
C GLU A 45 -12.92 -7.16 -13.39
N ARG A 46 -12.77 -5.89 -13.77
CA ARG A 46 -11.68 -5.42 -14.65
C ARG A 46 -10.40 -5.03 -13.92
N LEU A 47 -10.40 -5.01 -12.59
CA LEU A 47 -9.19 -4.70 -11.80
C LEU A 47 -8.18 -5.85 -11.89
N GLU A 48 -8.66 -7.09 -12.01
CA GLU A 48 -7.83 -8.31 -12.15
C GLU A 48 -6.87 -8.25 -13.35
N SER A 49 -7.19 -7.47 -14.38
CA SER A 49 -6.36 -7.36 -15.60
C SER A 49 -5.24 -6.30 -15.52
N GLY A 50 -5.08 -5.57 -14.40
CA GLY A 50 -4.12 -4.46 -14.29
C GLY A 50 -4.46 -3.22 -15.13
N ALA A 51 -5.56 -3.25 -15.90
CA ALA A 51 -5.97 -2.16 -16.80
C ALA A 51 -6.39 -0.87 -16.08
N ALA A 52 -6.64 -0.94 -14.77
CA ALA A 52 -7.06 0.22 -13.98
C ALA A 52 -6.02 1.35 -14.00
N LEU A 53 -4.73 1.03 -14.01
CA LEU A 53 -3.63 1.99 -13.98
C LEU A 53 -2.94 2.19 -15.33
N GLU A 54 -3.64 1.93 -16.43
CA GLU A 54 -3.15 2.25 -17.77
C GLU A 54 -3.17 3.74 -18.03
N GLY A 55 -2.01 4.27 -18.47
CA GLY A 55 -1.81 5.66 -18.84
C GLY A 55 -1.36 6.57 -17.68
N LYS A 56 -0.57 7.59 -18.05
CA LYS A 56 0.07 8.53 -17.10
C LYS A 56 -0.96 9.22 -16.19
N GLY A 57 -2.09 9.66 -16.73
CA GLY A 57 -3.11 10.39 -15.96
C GLY A 57 -3.72 9.55 -14.84
N LYS A 58 -4.08 8.27 -15.09
CA LYS A 58 -4.62 7.40 -14.06
C LYS A 58 -3.60 7.05 -12.97
N ARG A 59 -2.34 6.86 -13.37
CA ARG A 59 -1.22 6.64 -12.45
C ARG A 59 -0.99 7.85 -11.54
N ALA A 60 -0.95 9.05 -12.11
CA ALA A 60 -0.84 10.28 -11.35
C ALA A 60 -2.06 10.49 -10.43
N ALA A 61 -3.28 10.21 -10.90
CA ALA A 61 -4.48 10.26 -10.07
C ALA A 61 -4.42 9.26 -8.91
N PHE A 62 -3.97 8.03 -9.15
CA PHE A 62 -3.78 7.05 -8.09
C PHE A 62 -2.76 7.53 -7.06
N ALA A 63 -1.59 7.95 -7.51
CA ALA A 63 -0.52 8.40 -6.62
C ALA A 63 -0.94 9.62 -5.78
N LEU A 64 -1.56 10.65 -6.41
CA LEU A 64 -1.89 11.91 -5.75
C LEU A 64 -3.10 11.85 -4.82
N PHE A 65 -4.07 10.97 -5.08
CA PHE A 65 -5.29 10.91 -4.30
C PHE A 65 -5.38 9.66 -3.44
N TYR A 66 -5.22 8.47 -4.02
CA TYR A 66 -5.30 7.24 -3.24
C TYR A 66 -4.07 7.03 -2.36
N GLY A 67 -2.87 7.39 -2.81
CA GLY A 67 -1.66 7.28 -2.02
C GLY A 67 -1.76 7.97 -0.66
N PRO A 68 -2.02 9.28 -0.58
CA PRO A 68 -2.18 10.00 0.70
C PRO A 68 -3.34 9.49 1.56
N ILE A 69 -4.48 9.14 0.95
CA ILE A 69 -5.63 8.59 1.68
C ILE A 69 -5.30 7.23 2.30
N HIS A 70 -4.67 6.34 1.53
CA HIS A 70 -4.26 5.02 2.03
C HIS A 70 -3.19 5.14 3.12
N PHE A 71 -2.24 6.07 2.96
CA PHE A 71 -1.25 6.37 4.00
C PHE A 71 -1.94 6.76 5.32
N LEU A 72 -2.79 7.80 5.29
CA LEU A 72 -3.45 8.32 6.47
C LEU A 72 -4.41 7.31 7.11
N THR A 73 -5.15 6.54 6.28
CA THR A 73 -6.04 5.49 6.77
C THR A 73 -5.24 4.40 7.48
N THR A 74 -4.16 3.92 6.87
CA THR A 74 -3.30 2.91 7.47
C THR A 74 -2.65 3.41 8.75
N GLN A 75 -2.15 4.65 8.75
CA GLN A 75 -1.57 5.29 9.93
C GLN A 75 -2.59 5.38 11.07
N GLY A 76 -3.82 5.79 10.76
CA GLY A 76 -4.91 5.85 11.74
C GLY A 76 -5.23 4.50 12.37
N VAL A 77 -5.25 3.42 11.56
CA VAL A 77 -5.46 2.04 12.04
C VAL A 77 -4.30 1.61 12.94
N ILE A 78 -3.07 1.85 12.54
CA ILE A 78 -1.87 1.48 13.33
C ILE A 78 -1.87 2.17 14.68
N ARG A 79 -2.18 3.47 14.72
CA ARG A 79 -2.30 4.25 15.95
C ARG A 79 -3.45 3.75 16.83
N GLY A 80 -4.61 3.50 16.24
CA GLY A 80 -5.79 3.00 16.95
C GLY A 80 -5.57 1.64 17.60
N LEU A 81 -4.87 0.75 16.92
CA LEU A 81 -4.51 -0.59 17.42
C LEU A 81 -3.26 -0.60 18.31
N ARG A 82 -2.50 0.51 18.38
CA ARG A 82 -1.24 0.64 19.13
C ARG A 82 -0.18 -0.40 18.78
N ILE A 83 -0.20 -0.93 17.56
CA ILE A 83 0.70 -2.00 17.13
C ILE A 83 2.14 -1.54 16.86
N ALA A 84 2.37 -0.25 16.75
CA ALA A 84 3.70 0.32 16.56
C ALA A 84 4.60 0.23 17.81
N SER A 85 4.02 -0.05 18.99
CA SER A 85 4.78 -0.26 20.23
C SER A 85 5.69 -1.50 20.17
N ASN A 86 5.29 -2.53 19.43
CA ASN A 86 6.11 -3.68 19.12
C ASN A 86 6.87 -3.41 17.81
N THR A 87 7.94 -2.63 17.88
CA THR A 87 8.69 -2.24 16.69
C THR A 87 9.28 -3.47 15.98
N PRO A 88 8.74 -3.86 14.81
CA PRO A 88 9.32 -4.94 14.01
C PRO A 88 10.68 -4.51 13.45
N ARG A 89 11.57 -5.45 13.18
CA ARG A 89 12.81 -5.17 12.45
C ARG A 89 12.56 -5.06 10.95
N ARG A 90 11.62 -5.86 10.43
CA ARG A 90 11.21 -5.90 9.03
C ARG A 90 9.70 -5.98 8.89
N ILE A 91 9.17 -5.19 7.94
CA ILE A 91 7.76 -5.24 7.52
C ILE A 91 7.72 -5.71 6.07
N LEU A 92 6.96 -6.77 5.81
CA LEU A 92 6.61 -7.23 4.47
C LEU A 92 5.28 -6.59 4.05
N ASP A 93 5.30 -5.81 2.97
CA ASP A 93 4.14 -5.11 2.42
C ASP A 93 3.68 -5.81 1.14
N LEU A 94 2.55 -6.54 1.25
CA LEU A 94 1.99 -7.41 0.23
C LEU A 94 0.99 -6.64 -0.65
N GLY A 95 1.25 -6.60 -1.96
CA GLY A 95 0.52 -5.72 -2.88
C GLY A 95 0.75 -4.26 -2.51
N CYS A 96 2.02 -3.90 -2.34
CA CYS A 96 2.40 -2.63 -1.71
C CYS A 96 1.97 -1.39 -2.51
N GLY A 97 1.52 -1.53 -3.76
CA GLY A 97 1.15 -0.41 -4.61
C GLY A 97 2.27 0.64 -4.64
N THR A 98 1.94 1.86 -4.25
CA THR A 98 2.93 2.96 -4.16
C THR A 98 3.74 2.96 -2.85
N GLY A 99 3.69 1.88 -2.06
CA GLY A 99 4.49 1.68 -0.85
C GLY A 99 4.00 2.42 0.39
N VAL A 100 2.83 3.03 0.33
CA VAL A 100 2.36 3.96 1.36
C VAL A 100 1.93 3.27 2.65
N ALA A 101 1.42 2.03 2.59
CA ALA A 101 0.93 1.32 3.76
C ALA A 101 2.09 0.87 4.67
N GLY A 102 3.10 0.21 4.08
CA GLY A 102 4.33 -0.13 4.79
C GLY A 102 5.06 1.11 5.32
N ALA A 103 5.11 2.18 4.51
CA ALA A 103 5.71 3.45 4.92
C ALA A 103 4.99 4.07 6.13
N ALA A 104 3.64 4.08 6.12
CA ALA A 104 2.85 4.57 7.25
C ALA A 104 3.16 3.79 8.54
N TRP A 105 3.26 2.47 8.46
CA TRP A 105 3.64 1.66 9.63
C TRP A 105 5.06 1.95 10.09
N ALA A 106 6.02 1.98 9.17
CA ALA A 106 7.41 2.28 9.51
C ALA A 106 7.57 3.63 10.18
N LEU A 107 6.81 4.65 9.75
CA LEU A 107 6.88 6.00 10.31
C LEU A 107 6.28 6.10 11.72
N GLU A 108 5.39 5.22 12.13
CA GLU A 108 4.85 5.14 13.48
C GLU A 108 5.77 4.37 14.46
N CYS A 109 6.71 3.57 13.96
CA CYS A 109 7.65 2.84 14.80
C CYS A 109 8.75 3.77 15.34
N GLU A 110 9.13 3.60 16.62
CA GLU A 110 10.23 4.34 17.24
C GLU A 110 11.55 4.13 16.50
N ARG A 111 11.87 2.88 16.17
CA ARG A 111 12.96 2.51 15.27
C ARG A 111 12.40 2.14 13.91
N ARG A 112 12.90 2.81 12.86
CA ARG A 112 12.46 2.56 11.49
C ARG A 112 12.80 1.14 11.05
N PRO A 113 11.79 0.26 10.81
CA PRO A 113 12.02 -1.07 10.27
C PRO A 113 12.50 -1.01 8.82
N GLU A 114 13.08 -2.11 8.36
CA GLU A 114 13.31 -2.34 6.94
C GLU A 114 11.99 -2.72 6.25
N LEU A 115 11.71 -2.14 5.09
CA LEU A 115 10.53 -2.42 4.30
C LEU A 115 10.87 -3.36 3.15
N ILE A 116 10.03 -4.37 2.96
CA ILE A 116 10.08 -5.27 1.81
C ILE A 116 8.73 -5.20 1.12
N GLY A 117 8.66 -4.43 0.02
CA GLY A 117 7.46 -4.31 -0.78
C GLY A 117 7.41 -5.37 -1.88
N VAL A 118 6.22 -5.89 -2.17
CA VAL A 118 5.96 -6.77 -3.31
C VAL A 118 4.73 -6.31 -4.05
N ASP A 119 4.84 -6.12 -5.37
CA ASP A 119 3.71 -5.78 -6.24
C ASP A 119 3.92 -6.35 -7.64
N GLN A 120 2.85 -6.71 -8.34
CA GLN A 120 2.91 -7.21 -9.71
C GLN A 120 3.13 -6.09 -10.75
N SER A 121 2.72 -4.86 -10.44
CA SER A 121 2.82 -3.71 -11.33
C SER A 121 4.22 -3.10 -11.29
N GLY A 122 4.93 -3.09 -12.42
CA GLY A 122 6.25 -2.45 -12.51
C GLY A 122 6.20 -0.96 -12.17
N TRP A 123 5.15 -0.25 -12.58
CA TRP A 123 4.96 1.15 -12.21
C TRP A 123 4.81 1.33 -10.68
N ALA A 124 3.99 0.49 -10.05
CA ALA A 124 3.78 0.55 -8.59
C ALA A 124 5.10 0.29 -7.83
N VAL A 125 5.89 -0.70 -8.28
CA VAL A 125 7.22 -0.99 -7.73
C VAL A 125 8.14 0.22 -7.79
N ASP A 126 8.17 0.95 -8.92
CA ASP A 126 9.00 2.15 -9.06
C ASP A 126 8.50 3.32 -8.20
N GLU A 127 7.18 3.52 -8.08
CA GLU A 127 6.62 4.51 -7.18
C GLU A 127 6.86 4.17 -5.70
N ALA A 128 6.77 2.89 -5.32
CA ALA A 128 7.07 2.47 -3.94
C ALA A 128 8.55 2.70 -3.58
N ARG A 129 9.47 2.41 -4.49
CA ARG A 129 10.90 2.73 -4.29
C ARG A 129 11.12 4.22 -4.09
N TRP A 130 10.47 5.04 -4.91
CA TRP A 130 10.53 6.48 -4.77
C TRP A 130 9.95 6.95 -3.43
N THR A 131 8.78 6.43 -3.04
CA THR A 131 8.13 6.75 -1.74
C THR A 131 9.05 6.43 -0.57
N TYR A 132 9.69 5.24 -0.57
CA TYR A 132 10.61 4.87 0.50
C TYR A 132 11.84 5.79 0.54
N SER A 133 12.40 6.13 -0.62
CA SER A 133 13.52 7.07 -0.73
C SER A 133 13.17 8.46 -0.21
N GLU A 134 12.03 9.01 -0.63
CA GLU A 134 11.57 10.35 -0.25
C GLU A 134 11.30 10.45 1.26
N LEU A 135 10.71 9.42 1.84
CA LEU A 135 10.46 9.32 3.29
C LEU A 135 11.70 8.88 4.10
N LYS A 136 12.87 8.72 3.46
CA LYS A 136 14.13 8.28 4.07
C LYS A 136 13.99 6.96 4.84
N LEU A 137 13.19 6.03 4.29
CA LEU A 137 12.99 4.69 4.82
C LEU A 137 13.93 3.70 4.13
N ARG A 138 14.47 2.77 4.91
CA ARG A 138 15.24 1.66 4.35
C ARG A 138 14.28 0.61 3.82
N GLY A 139 14.49 0.15 2.61
CA GLY A 139 13.65 -0.89 2.04
C GLY A 139 13.99 -1.19 0.59
N HIS A 140 13.41 -2.27 0.11
CA HIS A 140 13.48 -2.67 -1.29
C HIS A 140 12.12 -3.17 -1.75
N VAL A 141 11.86 -3.05 -3.04
CA VAL A 141 10.61 -3.47 -3.65
C VAL A 141 10.90 -4.44 -4.78
N LYS A 142 10.24 -5.60 -4.73
CA LYS A 142 10.34 -6.64 -5.76
C LYS A 142 9.06 -6.66 -6.59
N ARG A 143 9.23 -6.88 -7.90
CA ARG A 143 8.12 -7.20 -8.76
C ARG A 143 7.82 -8.70 -8.62
N GLY A 144 6.57 -9.05 -8.31
CA GLY A 144 6.16 -10.44 -8.15
C GLY A 144 4.68 -10.57 -7.87
N GLU A 145 4.17 -11.77 -8.03
CA GLU A 145 2.80 -12.13 -7.66
C GLU A 145 2.75 -12.52 -6.19
N LEU A 146 1.63 -12.22 -5.52
CA LEU A 146 1.43 -12.59 -4.11
C LEU A 146 1.36 -14.11 -3.90
N SER A 147 0.97 -14.85 -4.94
CA SER A 147 0.93 -16.32 -4.95
C SER A 147 2.31 -16.98 -5.01
N SER A 148 3.34 -16.26 -5.47
CA SER A 148 4.71 -16.76 -5.63
C SER A 148 5.66 -16.32 -4.54
N LEU A 149 5.13 -15.75 -3.45
CA LEU A 149 5.96 -15.35 -2.32
C LEU A 149 6.59 -16.58 -1.67
N GLU A 150 7.87 -16.75 -1.96
CA GLU A 150 8.67 -17.74 -1.26
C GLU A 150 8.56 -17.47 0.26
N GLN A 151 8.27 -18.51 1.02
CA GLN A 151 8.23 -18.49 2.51
C GLN A 151 9.56 -18.00 3.13
N THR A 152 10.57 -17.78 2.30
CA THR A 152 11.93 -17.41 2.66
C THR A 152 12.10 -15.96 3.15
N VAL A 153 11.12 -15.07 2.93
CA VAL A 153 11.23 -13.69 3.43
C VAL A 153 10.80 -13.66 4.90
N SER A 154 11.78 -13.85 5.79
CA SER A 154 11.57 -13.66 7.22
C SER A 154 11.20 -12.20 7.51
N SER A 155 10.04 -11.97 8.10
CA SER A 155 9.57 -10.66 8.55
C SER A 155 8.90 -10.75 9.91
N ASP A 156 9.09 -9.73 10.73
CA ASP A 156 8.48 -9.68 12.05
C ASP A 156 7.03 -9.14 11.97
N ALA A 157 6.70 -8.50 10.85
CA ALA A 157 5.36 -7.99 10.56
C ALA A 157 5.02 -8.11 9.07
N VAL A 158 3.74 -8.30 8.78
CA VAL A 158 3.18 -8.37 7.42
C VAL A 158 1.98 -7.44 7.34
N ILE A 159 1.93 -6.65 6.29
CA ILE A 159 0.76 -5.83 5.97
C ILE A 159 0.24 -6.18 4.57
N ALA A 160 -1.08 -6.28 4.43
CA ALA A 160 -1.80 -6.29 3.16
C ALA A 160 -2.90 -5.24 3.23
N ALA A 161 -2.71 -4.11 2.54
CA ALA A 161 -3.62 -2.98 2.60
C ALA A 161 -4.22 -2.65 1.24
N PHE A 162 -5.55 -2.66 1.15
CA PHE A 162 -6.32 -2.38 -0.07
C PHE A 162 -6.01 -3.35 -1.23
N THR A 163 -5.53 -4.55 -0.91
CA THR A 163 -5.01 -5.54 -1.86
C THR A 163 -5.89 -6.78 -1.96
N VAL A 164 -6.38 -7.27 -0.82
CA VAL A 164 -7.10 -8.57 -0.75
C VAL A 164 -8.38 -8.55 -1.59
N ASN A 165 -9.03 -7.41 -1.66
CA ASN A 165 -10.26 -7.24 -2.43
C ASN A 165 -10.03 -7.23 -3.96
N GLU A 166 -8.81 -7.08 -4.43
CA GLU A 166 -8.43 -7.13 -5.85
C GLU A 166 -8.11 -8.57 -6.31
N LEU A 167 -7.94 -9.49 -5.36
CA LEU A 167 -7.60 -10.87 -5.65
C LEU A 167 -8.82 -11.70 -6.04
N ASN A 168 -8.64 -12.65 -6.94
CA ASN A 168 -9.64 -13.68 -7.19
C ASN A 168 -9.79 -14.62 -5.98
N PRO A 169 -10.88 -15.41 -5.88
CA PRO A 169 -11.15 -16.25 -4.70
C PRO A 169 -10.02 -17.24 -4.36
N GLN A 170 -9.38 -17.83 -5.37
CA GLN A 170 -8.28 -18.78 -5.16
C GLN A 170 -7.05 -18.11 -4.58
N ALA A 171 -6.59 -17.01 -5.18
CA ALA A 171 -5.45 -16.23 -4.71
C ALA A 171 -5.69 -15.68 -3.29
N ARG A 172 -6.94 -15.29 -2.99
CA ARG A 172 -7.36 -14.83 -1.68
C ARG A 172 -7.28 -15.92 -0.61
N GLY A 173 -7.71 -17.14 -0.96
CA GLY A 173 -7.57 -18.31 -0.07
C GLY A 173 -6.11 -18.67 0.20
N SER A 174 -5.27 -18.64 -0.83
CA SER A 174 -3.82 -18.87 -0.69
C SER A 174 -3.14 -17.83 0.19
N LEU A 175 -3.49 -16.55 0.00
CA LEU A 175 -2.97 -15.47 0.83
C LEU A 175 -3.39 -15.64 2.30
N LEU A 176 -4.65 -16.01 2.57
CA LEU A 176 -5.10 -16.26 3.95
C LEU A 176 -4.26 -17.36 4.62
N GLY A 177 -4.02 -18.48 3.91
CA GLY A 177 -3.17 -19.56 4.42
C GLY A 177 -1.76 -19.08 4.78
N GLU A 178 -1.15 -18.28 3.92
CA GLU A 178 0.19 -17.68 4.15
C GLU A 178 0.19 -16.73 5.35
N LEU A 179 -0.80 -15.84 5.47
CA LEU A 179 -0.91 -14.90 6.57
C LEU A 179 -1.09 -15.63 7.92
N LEU A 180 -1.92 -16.69 7.94
CA LEU A 180 -2.12 -17.51 9.14
C LEU A 180 -0.83 -18.24 9.55
N GLU A 181 -0.07 -18.77 8.58
CA GLU A 181 1.19 -19.45 8.87
C GLU A 181 2.23 -18.47 9.44
N ARG A 182 2.35 -17.27 8.88
CA ARG A 182 3.22 -16.22 9.42
C ARG A 182 2.81 -15.78 10.83
N ALA A 183 1.50 -15.68 11.09
CA ALA A 183 1.00 -15.39 12.42
C ALA A 183 1.37 -16.50 13.43
N ARG A 184 1.30 -17.80 13.03
CA ARG A 184 1.73 -18.93 13.86
C ARG A 184 3.23 -18.89 14.15
N GLN A 185 4.03 -18.36 13.23
CA GLN A 185 5.47 -18.16 13.38
C GLN A 185 5.82 -16.90 14.20
N GLY A 186 4.83 -16.17 14.68
CA GLY A 186 5.00 -15.00 15.56
C GLY A 186 5.07 -13.66 14.84
N SER A 187 4.83 -13.60 13.52
CA SER A 187 4.72 -12.33 12.80
C SER A 187 3.43 -11.60 13.19
N ALA A 188 3.50 -10.29 13.37
CA ALA A 188 2.31 -9.46 13.43
C ALA A 188 1.68 -9.33 12.03
N VAL A 189 0.39 -9.64 11.90
CA VAL A 189 -0.32 -9.56 10.61
C VAL A 189 -1.38 -8.46 10.68
N LEU A 190 -1.34 -7.52 9.72
CA LEU A 190 -2.31 -6.46 9.56
C LEU A 190 -2.94 -6.51 8.17
N VAL A 191 -4.25 -6.62 8.11
CA VAL A 191 -5.03 -6.49 6.87
C VAL A 191 -5.91 -5.25 6.98
N VAL A 192 -5.81 -4.36 6.00
CA VAL A 192 -6.61 -3.12 5.95
C VAL A 192 -7.41 -3.11 4.65
N GLU A 193 -8.74 -3.10 4.76
CA GLU A 193 -9.64 -3.05 3.62
C GLU A 193 -10.77 -2.04 3.85
N PRO A 194 -11.35 -1.46 2.78
CA PRO A 194 -12.46 -0.52 2.91
C PRO A 194 -13.69 -1.15 3.58
N ILE A 195 -14.39 -0.40 4.43
CA ILE A 195 -15.63 -0.85 5.09
C ILE A 195 -16.80 -0.76 4.09
N ALA A 196 -16.93 -1.73 3.18
CA ALA A 196 -18.06 -1.81 2.26
C ALA A 196 -18.73 -3.18 2.37
N ARG A 197 -19.63 -3.37 3.36
CA ARG A 197 -20.29 -4.67 3.65
C ARG A 197 -20.86 -5.37 2.42
N ARG A 198 -21.40 -4.62 1.44
CA ARG A 198 -21.94 -5.19 0.18
C ARG A 198 -20.85 -5.55 -0.84
N GLY A 199 -19.65 -5.01 -0.70
CA GLY A 199 -18.55 -5.22 -1.64
C GLY A 199 -17.59 -6.35 -1.26
N PHE A 200 -17.66 -6.87 -0.03
CA PHE A 200 -16.69 -7.84 0.50
C PHE A 200 -17.38 -9.00 1.23
N PRO A 201 -18.17 -9.85 0.53
CA PRO A 201 -18.85 -10.99 1.16
C PRO A 201 -17.83 -11.99 1.75
N TRP A 202 -16.66 -12.11 1.15
CA TRP A 202 -15.57 -12.99 1.57
C TRP A 202 -14.99 -12.64 2.95
N TRP A 203 -15.20 -11.43 3.45
CA TRP A 203 -14.65 -11.00 4.75
C TRP A 203 -15.14 -11.85 5.93
N LYS A 204 -16.39 -12.36 5.84
CA LYS A 204 -16.94 -13.25 6.87
C LYS A 204 -16.25 -14.62 6.91
N GLU A 205 -15.86 -15.12 5.74
CA GLU A 205 -15.16 -16.41 5.62
C GLU A 205 -13.72 -16.28 6.17
N TRP A 206 -13.12 -15.14 5.94
CA TRP A 206 -11.80 -14.82 6.49
C TRP A 206 -11.82 -14.70 8.01
#